data_7f72b760677ea9205aca9017f7a532a9
#
_entry.id   7f72b760677ea9205aca9017f7a532a9
#
_cell.length_a   1.000
_cell.length_b   1.000
_cell.length_c   1.000
_cell.angle_alpha   90.00
_cell.angle_beta   90.00
_cell.angle_gamma   90.00
#
_symmetry.space_group_name_H-M   'P 1'
#
loop_
_entity.id
_entity.type
_entity.pdbx_description
1 polymer ?
#
loop_
_entity_poly.entity_id
_entity_poly.type
_entity_poly.pdbx_seq_one_letter_code
_entity_poly.pdbx_strand_id
1 'polypeptide(L)'
;MQHEPMLIVMLTHNDKTVMNAAEIFEKCRDSAAQYWGMKEEPLPPEQMKALYRRMKECGKTTVLEVVCYTEDKCLEGAQLAVDCGVDILMGTICSDRILRFCQEHGLRYMPFVGEVYERPSILGGDIDGIIAEANDYIRRGAYGIDLLGYRFTGDAAELNRRLVAEVPAPVCIAGSINSFARLDEVNEAGPWAFTIGSAFFEGDFGGDFCTQINKVCDYMKAHAYA
;
A
#
# COMPACT_ATOMS: atom_id res chain seq x y z
N MET A 1 13.79 14.71 -9.52
CA MET A 1 13.85 15.18 -8.11
C MET A 1 13.52 13.99 -7.23
N GLN A 2 14.48 13.49 -6.45
CA GLN A 2 14.19 12.49 -5.42
C GLN A 2 13.22 13.14 -4.42
N HIS A 3 12.13 12.49 -4.14
CA HIS A 3 11.16 12.88 -3.12
C HIS A 3 11.25 11.90 -1.96
N GLU A 4 10.92 12.36 -0.77
CA GLU A 4 10.82 11.50 0.41
C GLU A 4 9.73 10.45 0.21
N PRO A 5 10.04 9.14 0.35
CA PRO A 5 9.02 8.10 0.28
C PRO A 5 7.95 8.28 1.36
N MET A 6 6.67 8.26 0.98
CA MET A 6 5.56 8.51 1.90
C MET A 6 5.14 7.23 2.64
N LEU A 7 4.95 7.34 3.96
CA LEU A 7 4.38 6.25 4.75
C LEU A 7 2.87 6.15 4.53
N ILE A 8 2.38 4.98 4.16
CA ILE A 8 0.98 4.58 4.24
C ILE A 8 0.80 3.72 5.50
N VAL A 9 0.11 4.24 6.50
CA VAL A 9 -0.22 3.50 7.72
C VAL A 9 -1.37 2.55 7.43
N MET A 10 -1.12 1.25 7.50
CA MET A 10 -2.15 0.24 7.33
C MET A 10 -2.71 -0.19 8.69
N LEU A 11 -4.00 -0.01 8.91
CA LEU A 11 -4.68 -0.47 10.12
C LEU A 11 -4.93 -1.99 10.05
N THR A 12 -3.86 -2.73 9.75
CA THR A 12 -3.89 -4.17 9.50
C THR A 12 -2.87 -4.90 10.35
N HIS A 13 -3.30 -6.00 10.95
CA HIS A 13 -2.47 -6.94 11.67
C HIS A 13 -2.76 -8.36 11.17
N ASN A 14 -1.71 -9.17 10.97
CA ASN A 14 -1.81 -10.51 10.41
C ASN A 14 -2.65 -10.55 9.10
N ASP A 15 -2.37 -9.60 8.22
CA ASP A 15 -2.97 -9.48 6.89
C ASP A 15 -4.49 -9.14 6.87
N LYS A 16 -5.03 -8.64 7.98
CA LYS A 16 -6.45 -8.27 8.13
C LYS A 16 -6.60 -6.93 8.82
N THR A 17 -7.62 -6.17 8.42
CA THR A 17 -8.01 -4.96 9.14
C THR A 17 -8.41 -5.29 10.57
N VAL A 18 -7.88 -4.54 11.54
CA VAL A 18 -8.20 -4.74 12.94
C VAL A 18 -9.59 -4.20 13.28
N MET A 19 -10.32 -4.89 14.15
CA MET A 19 -11.70 -4.51 14.50
C MET A 19 -11.79 -3.17 15.23
N ASN A 20 -10.73 -2.76 15.94
CA ASN A 20 -10.63 -1.48 16.62
C ASN A 20 -9.91 -0.38 15.80
N ALA A 21 -9.91 -0.50 14.46
CA ALA A 21 -9.25 0.44 13.55
C ALA A 21 -9.66 1.90 13.79
N ALA A 22 -10.93 2.17 14.06
CA ALA A 22 -11.43 3.50 14.33
C ALA A 22 -10.84 4.11 15.62
N GLU A 23 -10.70 3.33 16.68
CA GLU A 23 -10.10 3.77 17.94
C GLU A 23 -8.62 4.11 17.77
N ILE A 24 -7.89 3.29 17.01
CA ILE A 24 -6.47 3.52 16.73
C ILE A 24 -6.31 4.78 15.89
N PHE A 25 -7.11 4.93 14.84
CA PHE A 25 -7.07 6.13 14.01
C PHE A 25 -7.34 7.39 14.84
N GLU A 26 -8.41 7.43 15.67
CA GLU A 26 -8.74 8.60 16.48
C GLU A 26 -7.59 8.98 17.46
N LYS A 27 -6.90 8.01 18.02
CA LYS A 27 -5.74 8.26 18.87
C LYS A 27 -4.55 8.86 18.10
N CYS A 28 -4.35 8.43 16.84
CA CYS A 28 -3.17 8.76 16.05
C CYS A 28 -3.45 9.73 14.88
N ARG A 29 -4.66 10.26 14.76
CA ARG A 29 -5.06 11.14 13.63
C ARG A 29 -4.17 12.36 13.43
N ASP A 30 -3.59 12.87 14.53
CA ASP A 30 -2.71 14.04 14.51
C ASP A 30 -1.22 13.66 14.29
N SER A 31 -0.92 12.38 14.03
CA SER A 31 0.42 11.92 13.67
C SER A 31 0.86 12.47 12.30
N ALA A 32 2.18 12.41 12.04
CA ALA A 32 2.78 12.96 10.83
C ALA A 32 2.31 12.27 9.52
N ALA A 33 1.80 11.02 9.61
CA ALA A 33 1.37 10.28 8.43
C ALA A 33 0.15 10.91 7.76
N GLN A 34 0.25 11.11 6.43
CA GLN A 34 -0.84 11.64 5.61
C GLN A 34 -1.68 10.56 4.94
N TYR A 35 -1.14 9.36 4.73
CA TYR A 35 -1.80 8.26 4.05
C TYR A 35 -2.19 7.17 5.04
N TRP A 36 -3.46 6.76 4.99
CA TRP A 36 -4.02 5.75 5.88
C TRP A 36 -4.83 4.74 5.09
N GLY A 37 -4.62 3.47 5.41
CA GLY A 37 -5.26 2.38 4.69
C GLY A 37 -5.79 1.27 5.56
N MET A 38 -6.64 0.47 4.94
CA MET A 38 -7.19 -0.78 5.46
C MET A 38 -7.16 -1.84 4.37
N LYS A 39 -7.37 -3.10 4.75
CA LYS A 39 -7.71 -4.19 3.83
C LYS A 39 -9.22 -4.41 3.81
N GLU A 40 -9.70 -5.12 2.78
CA GLU A 40 -11.12 -5.32 2.50
C GLU A 40 -11.90 -6.08 3.58
N GLU A 41 -11.20 -6.78 4.47
CA GLU A 41 -11.80 -7.61 5.52
C GLU A 41 -11.04 -7.56 6.85
N PRO A 42 -11.61 -7.94 7.99
CA PRO A 42 -12.99 -8.40 8.22
C PRO A 42 -13.96 -7.26 8.64
N LEU A 43 -13.52 -6.00 8.60
CA LEU A 43 -14.34 -4.89 9.08
C LEU A 43 -15.61 -4.74 8.19
N PRO A 44 -16.82 -4.62 8.76
CA PRO A 44 -18.04 -4.44 7.97
C PRO A 44 -17.98 -3.19 7.08
N PRO A 45 -18.49 -3.24 5.82
CA PRO A 45 -18.43 -2.13 4.87
C PRO A 45 -18.90 -0.80 5.41
N GLU A 46 -19.98 -0.78 6.19
CA GLU A 46 -20.52 0.46 6.79
C GLU A 46 -19.54 1.08 7.81
N GLN A 47 -18.83 0.25 8.56
CA GLN A 47 -17.78 0.73 9.49
C GLN A 47 -16.56 1.23 8.73
N MET A 48 -16.15 0.55 7.66
CA MET A 48 -15.08 1.00 6.77
C MET A 48 -15.42 2.36 6.16
N LYS A 49 -16.62 2.50 5.60
CA LYS A 49 -17.12 3.74 5.00
C LYS A 49 -17.13 4.91 6.02
N ALA A 50 -17.61 4.66 7.23
CA ALA A 50 -17.61 5.66 8.29
C ALA A 50 -16.17 6.08 8.67
N LEU A 51 -15.26 5.14 8.80
CA LEU A 51 -13.86 5.40 9.13
C LEU A 51 -13.13 6.15 8.01
N TYR A 52 -13.31 5.76 6.75
CA TYR A 52 -12.71 6.49 5.61
C TYR A 52 -13.23 7.93 5.52
N ARG A 53 -14.53 8.14 5.73
CA ARG A 53 -15.09 9.50 5.82
C ARG A 53 -14.40 10.30 6.92
N ARG A 54 -14.23 9.70 8.09
CA ARG A 54 -13.58 10.35 9.24
C ARG A 54 -12.11 10.68 8.95
N MET A 55 -11.37 9.78 8.30
CA MET A 55 -10.01 10.05 7.85
C MET A 55 -9.95 11.25 6.91
N LYS A 56 -10.85 11.34 5.95
CA LYS A 56 -10.94 12.47 5.00
C LYS A 56 -11.30 13.79 5.69
N GLU A 57 -12.21 13.78 6.66
CA GLU A 57 -12.51 14.95 7.50
C GLU A 57 -11.28 15.46 8.26
N CYS A 58 -10.35 14.56 8.61
CA CYS A 58 -9.06 14.91 9.21
C CYS A 58 -7.97 15.26 8.18
N GLY A 59 -8.32 15.42 6.89
CA GLY A 59 -7.39 15.79 5.82
C GLY A 59 -6.47 14.66 5.36
N LYS A 60 -6.76 13.39 5.70
CA LYS A 60 -5.94 12.25 5.30
C LYS A 60 -6.31 11.75 3.89
N THR A 61 -5.33 11.22 3.18
CA THR A 61 -5.54 10.47 1.94
C THR A 61 -5.77 8.99 2.28
N THR A 62 -6.78 8.39 1.66
CA THR A 62 -7.30 7.08 2.05
C THR A 62 -6.98 6.00 1.02
N VAL A 63 -6.60 4.82 1.51
CA VAL A 63 -6.16 3.68 0.70
C VAL A 63 -6.95 2.43 1.11
N LEU A 64 -7.49 1.69 0.15
CA LEU A 64 -8.00 0.34 0.36
C LEU A 64 -7.11 -0.65 -0.40
N GLU A 65 -6.49 -1.58 0.29
CA GLU A 65 -5.78 -2.70 -0.31
C GLU A 65 -6.72 -3.91 -0.34
N VAL A 66 -6.93 -4.46 -1.54
CA VAL A 66 -7.80 -5.63 -1.78
C VAL A 66 -6.95 -6.81 -2.21
N VAL A 67 -6.95 -7.88 -1.40
CA VAL A 67 -6.20 -9.10 -1.67
C VAL A 67 -7.11 -10.15 -2.25
N CYS A 68 -7.18 -10.21 -3.57
CA CYS A 68 -7.97 -11.19 -4.30
C CYS A 68 -7.32 -11.55 -5.64
N TYR A 69 -7.60 -12.75 -6.12
CA TYR A 69 -6.90 -13.37 -7.26
C TYR A 69 -7.85 -13.84 -8.36
N THR A 70 -9.11 -13.42 -8.32
CA THR A 70 -10.08 -13.63 -9.38
C THR A 70 -10.72 -12.32 -9.80
N GLU A 71 -10.98 -12.14 -11.10
CA GLU A 71 -11.48 -10.88 -11.62
C GLU A 71 -12.79 -10.42 -10.93
N ASP A 72 -13.73 -11.33 -10.69
CA ASP A 72 -15.00 -10.97 -10.07
C ASP A 72 -14.82 -10.49 -8.62
N LYS A 73 -13.96 -11.16 -7.82
CA LYS A 73 -13.64 -10.72 -6.46
C LYS A 73 -12.88 -9.39 -6.44
N CYS A 74 -12.00 -9.18 -7.38
CA CYS A 74 -11.30 -7.91 -7.53
C CYS A 74 -12.27 -6.76 -7.88
N LEU A 75 -13.28 -7.02 -8.70
CA LEU A 75 -14.32 -6.04 -8.99
C LEU A 75 -15.23 -5.76 -7.78
N GLU A 76 -15.59 -6.78 -7.00
CA GLU A 76 -16.29 -6.58 -5.73
C GLU A 76 -15.47 -5.66 -4.80
N GLY A 77 -14.16 -5.88 -4.72
CA GLY A 77 -13.25 -5.02 -3.95
C GLY A 77 -13.13 -3.60 -4.51
N ALA A 78 -13.08 -3.44 -5.83
CA ALA A 78 -13.09 -2.13 -6.48
C ALA A 78 -14.41 -1.39 -6.23
N GLN A 79 -15.55 -2.09 -6.26
CA GLN A 79 -16.85 -1.51 -5.90
C GLN A 79 -16.87 -1.07 -4.43
N LEU A 80 -16.34 -1.88 -3.51
CA LEU A 80 -16.21 -1.50 -2.10
C LEU A 80 -15.37 -0.22 -1.94
N ALA A 81 -14.28 -0.08 -2.70
CA ALA A 81 -13.45 1.13 -2.70
C ALA A 81 -14.25 2.37 -3.12
N VAL A 82 -15.05 2.26 -4.17
CA VAL A 82 -15.96 3.33 -4.64
C VAL A 82 -17.02 3.66 -3.58
N ASP A 83 -17.68 2.64 -3.01
CA ASP A 83 -18.75 2.82 -2.02
C ASP A 83 -18.22 3.46 -0.72
N CYS A 84 -16.99 3.15 -0.34
CA CYS A 84 -16.29 3.77 0.78
C CYS A 84 -15.73 5.16 0.45
N GLY A 85 -15.64 5.53 -0.83
CA GLY A 85 -15.12 6.82 -1.28
C GLY A 85 -13.63 6.97 -1.02
N VAL A 86 -12.85 5.89 -1.13
CA VAL A 86 -11.38 5.95 -0.95
C VAL A 86 -10.70 6.67 -2.11
N ASP A 87 -9.50 7.17 -1.87
CA ASP A 87 -8.74 7.91 -2.88
C ASP A 87 -7.91 6.98 -3.78
N ILE A 88 -7.45 5.84 -3.24
CA ILE A 88 -6.57 4.90 -3.93
C ILE A 88 -7.02 3.46 -3.65
N LEU A 89 -7.20 2.68 -4.70
CA LEU A 89 -7.32 1.23 -4.63
C LEU A 89 -5.95 0.61 -4.90
N MET A 90 -5.47 -0.21 -3.97
CA MET A 90 -4.25 -0.98 -4.09
C MET A 90 -4.56 -2.48 -4.12
N GLY A 91 -3.61 -3.26 -4.62
CA GLY A 91 -3.79 -4.70 -4.70
C GLY A 91 -4.61 -5.14 -5.91
N THR A 92 -5.19 -6.32 -5.82
CA THR A 92 -5.90 -7.03 -6.90
C THR A 92 -4.99 -7.49 -8.04
N ILE A 93 -5.42 -8.51 -8.77
CA ILE A 93 -4.88 -8.78 -10.11
C ILE A 93 -5.38 -7.70 -11.09
N CYS A 94 -4.58 -7.37 -12.10
CA CYS A 94 -4.96 -6.41 -13.11
C CYS A 94 -5.70 -7.07 -14.27
N SER A 95 -6.82 -6.46 -14.68
CA SER A 95 -7.52 -6.82 -15.94
C SER A 95 -8.09 -5.57 -16.61
N ASP A 96 -8.41 -5.66 -17.90
CA ASP A 96 -9.05 -4.56 -18.64
C ASP A 96 -10.37 -4.12 -18.01
N ARG A 97 -11.11 -5.06 -17.43
CA ARG A 97 -12.39 -4.80 -16.79
C ARG A 97 -12.20 -3.98 -15.50
N ILE A 98 -11.21 -4.33 -14.68
CA ILE A 98 -10.92 -3.60 -13.44
C ILE A 98 -10.34 -2.22 -13.74
N LEU A 99 -9.41 -2.12 -14.70
CA LEU A 99 -8.85 -0.84 -15.13
C LEU A 99 -9.95 0.11 -15.62
N ARG A 100 -10.83 -0.37 -16.50
CA ARG A 100 -11.96 0.42 -17.01
C ARG A 100 -12.89 0.86 -15.88
N PHE A 101 -13.26 -0.05 -14.98
CA PHE A 101 -14.08 0.26 -13.82
C PHE A 101 -13.47 1.40 -12.98
N CYS A 102 -12.19 1.30 -12.65
CA CYS A 102 -11.50 2.33 -11.86
C CYS A 102 -11.46 3.68 -12.59
N GLN A 103 -11.21 3.67 -13.90
CA GLN A 103 -11.20 4.89 -14.73
C GLN A 103 -12.58 5.55 -14.77
N GLU A 104 -13.65 4.79 -14.99
CA GLU A 104 -15.04 5.30 -15.04
C GLU A 104 -15.48 5.93 -13.71
N HIS A 105 -14.93 5.45 -12.57
CA HIS A 105 -15.23 5.98 -11.24
C HIS A 105 -14.20 6.99 -10.72
N GLY A 106 -13.18 7.34 -11.51
CA GLY A 106 -12.12 8.27 -11.10
C GLY A 106 -11.26 7.76 -9.95
N LEU A 107 -11.18 6.45 -9.74
CA LEU A 107 -10.42 5.81 -8.69
C LEU A 107 -8.97 5.61 -9.12
N ARG A 108 -8.01 6.13 -8.36
CA ARG A 108 -6.59 5.87 -8.57
C ARG A 108 -6.31 4.40 -8.26
N TYR A 109 -5.83 3.66 -9.24
CA TYR A 109 -5.65 2.22 -9.13
C TYR A 109 -4.19 1.81 -9.25
N MET A 110 -3.72 1.03 -8.28
CA MET A 110 -2.37 0.49 -8.18
C MET A 110 -2.44 -1.04 -8.01
N PRO A 111 -2.47 -1.81 -9.11
CA PRO A 111 -2.54 -3.28 -9.05
C PRO A 111 -1.27 -3.91 -8.53
N PHE A 112 -1.37 -5.16 -8.08
CA PHE A 112 -0.22 -6.06 -7.94
C PHE A 112 0.40 -6.36 -9.30
N VAL A 113 1.67 -6.75 -9.28
CA VAL A 113 2.43 -7.24 -10.44
C VAL A 113 3.09 -8.57 -10.11
N GLY A 114 3.39 -9.35 -11.15
CA GLY A 114 4.00 -10.67 -11.03
C GLY A 114 3.02 -11.74 -10.55
N GLU A 115 3.54 -12.88 -10.17
CA GLU A 115 2.76 -14.01 -9.71
C GLU A 115 2.45 -13.86 -8.22
N VAL A 116 1.30 -13.27 -7.88
CA VAL A 116 0.87 -13.09 -6.49
C VAL A 116 -0.07 -14.21 -6.08
N TYR A 117 0.23 -14.87 -4.96
CA TYR A 117 -0.52 -16.02 -4.45
C TYR A 117 -0.42 -16.11 -2.93
N GLU A 118 -1.23 -16.98 -2.33
CA GLU A 118 -1.36 -17.19 -0.89
C GLU A 118 -1.87 -15.97 -0.09
N ARG A 119 -2.04 -16.17 1.23
CA ARG A 119 -2.36 -15.11 2.19
C ARG A 119 -1.76 -15.47 3.56
N PRO A 120 -0.76 -14.73 4.05
CA PRO A 120 -0.18 -13.50 3.47
C PRO A 120 0.44 -13.72 2.10
N SER A 121 0.25 -12.73 1.20
CA SER A 121 0.64 -12.83 -0.20
C SER A 121 2.14 -13.04 -0.39
N ILE A 122 2.50 -13.88 -1.35
CA ILE A 122 3.87 -14.11 -1.83
C ILE A 122 3.95 -13.59 -3.27
N LEU A 123 5.10 -13.04 -3.65
CA LEU A 123 5.38 -12.59 -5.00
C LEU A 123 6.38 -13.52 -5.67
N GLY A 124 5.97 -14.16 -6.75
CA GLY A 124 6.82 -14.97 -7.63
C GLY A 124 7.04 -14.31 -9.00
N GLY A 125 7.71 -15.03 -9.89
CA GLY A 125 8.06 -14.56 -11.22
C GLY A 125 9.53 -14.17 -11.35
N ASP A 126 9.91 -13.62 -12.50
CA ASP A 126 11.24 -13.05 -12.74
C ASP A 126 11.19 -11.52 -12.80
N ILE A 127 12.29 -10.87 -12.44
CA ILE A 127 12.32 -9.39 -12.29
C ILE A 127 12.01 -8.68 -13.63
N ASP A 128 12.54 -9.15 -14.75
CA ASP A 128 12.34 -8.53 -16.05
C ASP A 128 10.88 -8.64 -16.50
N GLY A 129 10.26 -9.81 -16.26
CA GLY A 129 8.83 -10.05 -16.51
C GLY A 129 7.94 -9.16 -15.66
N ILE A 130 8.23 -9.03 -14.37
CA ILE A 130 7.49 -8.17 -13.44
C ILE A 130 7.57 -6.69 -13.88
N ILE A 131 8.74 -6.21 -14.28
CA ILE A 131 8.92 -4.83 -14.76
C ILE A 131 8.18 -4.61 -16.10
N ALA A 132 8.25 -5.58 -17.01
CA ALA A 132 7.53 -5.50 -18.30
C ALA A 132 6.00 -5.44 -18.07
N GLU A 133 5.47 -6.25 -17.17
CA GLU A 133 4.06 -6.25 -16.77
C GLU A 133 3.65 -4.92 -16.13
N ALA A 134 4.44 -4.40 -15.19
CA ALA A 134 4.20 -3.10 -14.56
C ALA A 134 4.10 -1.99 -15.61
N ASN A 135 5.04 -1.93 -16.54
CA ASN A 135 5.03 -0.95 -17.64
C ASN A 135 3.81 -1.12 -18.56
N ASP A 136 3.34 -2.36 -18.79
CA ASP A 136 2.10 -2.61 -19.53
C ASP A 136 0.88 -2.06 -18.81
N TYR A 137 0.75 -2.29 -17.50
CA TYR A 137 -0.36 -1.77 -16.71
C TYR A 137 -0.41 -0.24 -16.71
N ILE A 138 0.76 0.43 -16.59
CA ILE A 138 0.85 1.89 -16.68
C ILE A 138 0.41 2.40 -18.05
N ARG A 139 0.84 1.76 -19.16
CA ARG A 139 0.40 2.13 -20.52
C ARG A 139 -1.11 1.98 -20.70
N ARG A 140 -1.72 1.01 -20.02
CA ARG A 140 -3.19 0.75 -20.06
C ARG A 140 -3.96 1.66 -19.10
N GLY A 141 -3.27 2.51 -18.31
CA GLY A 141 -3.88 3.55 -17.51
C GLY A 141 -4.01 3.25 -16.02
N ALA A 142 -3.26 2.28 -15.49
CA ALA A 142 -3.06 2.18 -14.04
C ALA A 142 -2.37 3.45 -13.52
N TYR A 143 -2.75 3.91 -12.34
CA TYR A 143 -2.15 5.08 -11.71
C TYR A 143 -0.72 4.82 -11.22
N GLY A 144 -0.46 3.61 -10.75
CA GLY A 144 0.82 3.18 -10.20
C GLY A 144 0.83 1.68 -9.95
N ILE A 145 1.79 1.21 -9.17
CA ILE A 145 2.01 -0.21 -8.87
C ILE A 145 2.04 -0.42 -7.36
N ASP A 146 1.34 -1.45 -6.89
CA ASP A 146 1.47 -2.01 -5.54
C ASP A 146 2.44 -3.19 -5.59
N LEU A 147 3.68 -2.95 -5.16
CA LEU A 147 4.76 -3.93 -5.24
C LEU A 147 4.94 -4.66 -3.91
N LEU A 148 4.64 -5.95 -3.86
CA LEU A 148 4.94 -6.82 -2.72
C LEU A 148 6.44 -7.16 -2.66
N GLY A 149 7.30 -6.14 -2.70
CA GLY A 149 8.71 -6.27 -2.96
C GLY A 149 9.45 -7.13 -1.93
N TYR A 150 9.18 -6.96 -0.64
CA TYR A 150 9.80 -7.77 0.41
C TYR A 150 9.12 -9.12 0.66
N ARG A 151 8.15 -9.47 -0.18
CA ARG A 151 7.55 -10.80 -0.25
C ARG A 151 7.94 -11.56 -1.51
N PHE A 152 8.86 -10.99 -2.28
CA PHE A 152 9.41 -11.62 -3.47
C PHE A 152 10.28 -12.83 -3.11
N THR A 153 10.13 -13.91 -3.88
CA THR A 153 10.86 -15.16 -3.66
C THR A 153 12.31 -15.12 -4.15
N GLY A 154 12.69 -14.10 -4.90
CA GLY A 154 14.04 -13.85 -5.39
C GLY A 154 14.75 -12.72 -4.64
N ASP A 155 15.59 -11.96 -5.33
CA ASP A 155 16.29 -10.79 -4.79
C ASP A 155 15.35 -9.59 -4.65
N ALA A 156 14.83 -9.38 -3.44
CA ALA A 156 13.89 -8.32 -3.13
C ALA A 156 14.51 -6.91 -3.28
N ALA A 157 15.78 -6.75 -2.91
CA ALA A 157 16.45 -5.44 -3.00
C ALA A 157 16.63 -5.05 -4.46
N GLU A 158 17.06 -5.98 -5.30
CA GLU A 158 17.21 -5.75 -6.75
C GLU A 158 15.86 -5.47 -7.42
N LEU A 159 14.81 -6.24 -7.09
CA LEU A 159 13.47 -6.00 -7.62
C LEU A 159 12.98 -4.59 -7.27
N ASN A 160 13.04 -4.21 -5.98
CA ASN A 160 12.57 -2.91 -5.52
C ASN A 160 13.30 -1.76 -6.23
N ARG A 161 14.63 -1.83 -6.27
CA ARG A 161 15.47 -0.82 -6.91
C ARG A 161 15.16 -0.68 -8.40
N ARG A 162 15.11 -1.80 -9.13
CA ARG A 162 14.90 -1.80 -10.58
C ARG A 162 13.48 -1.37 -10.95
N LEU A 163 12.47 -1.89 -10.27
CA LEU A 163 11.08 -1.53 -10.60
C LEU A 163 10.81 -0.04 -10.37
N VAL A 164 11.31 0.52 -9.26
CA VAL A 164 11.19 1.97 -9.00
C VAL A 164 11.93 2.81 -10.06
N ALA A 165 13.09 2.35 -10.52
CA ALA A 165 13.89 3.07 -11.53
C ALA A 165 13.32 2.96 -12.96
N GLU A 166 12.69 1.82 -13.30
CA GLU A 166 12.32 1.48 -14.68
C GLU A 166 10.81 1.67 -14.96
N VAL A 167 9.98 1.92 -13.94
CA VAL A 167 8.54 2.18 -14.11
C VAL A 167 8.26 3.68 -13.93
N PRO A 168 7.79 4.39 -14.98
CA PRO A 168 7.59 5.84 -14.93
C PRO A 168 6.24 6.23 -14.29
N ALA A 169 5.95 5.69 -13.12
CA ALA A 169 4.70 5.91 -12.38
C ALA A 169 4.92 5.70 -10.87
N PRO A 170 3.99 6.12 -9.99
CA PRO A 170 4.07 5.86 -8.57
C PRO A 170 4.21 4.36 -8.27
N VAL A 171 5.24 4.00 -7.51
CA VAL A 171 5.43 2.64 -6.98
C VAL A 171 5.28 2.69 -5.47
N CYS A 172 4.42 1.84 -4.91
CA CYS A 172 4.30 1.62 -3.48
C CYS A 172 4.96 0.29 -3.12
N ILE A 173 6.00 0.31 -2.28
CA ILE A 173 6.62 -0.92 -1.78
C ILE A 173 5.86 -1.41 -0.56
N ALA A 174 5.36 -2.64 -0.62
CA ALA A 174 4.57 -3.27 0.42
C ALA A 174 5.22 -4.56 0.95
N GLY A 175 4.75 -4.97 2.12
CA GLY A 175 5.11 -6.23 2.77
C GLY A 175 6.37 -6.15 3.64
N SER A 176 6.27 -6.67 4.85
CA SER A 176 7.42 -6.98 5.75
C SER A 176 8.43 -5.84 6.01
N ILE A 177 7.98 -4.57 6.06
CA ILE A 177 8.80 -3.44 6.49
C ILE A 177 8.63 -3.30 8.00
N ASN A 178 9.65 -3.76 8.75
CA ASN A 178 9.57 -3.93 10.21
C ASN A 178 10.85 -3.51 10.96
N SER A 179 11.73 -2.76 10.32
CA SER A 179 12.97 -2.30 10.97
C SER A 179 13.51 -1.04 10.31
N PHE A 180 14.35 -0.29 11.02
CA PHE A 180 15.04 0.88 10.44
C PHE A 180 15.98 0.49 9.30
N ALA A 181 16.67 -0.65 9.39
CA ALA A 181 17.49 -1.16 8.28
C ALA A 181 16.65 -1.38 7.00
N ARG A 182 15.39 -1.83 7.15
CA ARG A 182 14.48 -1.96 6.01
C ARG A 182 14.03 -0.61 5.47
N LEU A 183 13.93 0.43 6.33
CA LEU A 183 13.64 1.79 5.89
C LEU A 183 14.83 2.40 5.10
N ASP A 184 16.08 2.02 5.43
CA ASP A 184 17.25 2.43 4.64
C ASP A 184 17.18 1.86 3.22
N GLU A 185 16.84 0.58 3.07
CA GLU A 185 16.62 -0.03 1.74
C GLU A 185 15.49 0.65 0.96
N VAL A 186 14.40 1.05 1.65
CA VAL A 186 13.30 1.81 1.02
C VAL A 186 13.80 3.18 0.55
N ASN A 187 14.59 3.89 1.36
CA ASN A 187 15.17 5.17 0.97
C ASN A 187 16.10 5.03 -0.24
N GLU A 188 16.95 3.98 -0.27
CA GLU A 188 17.83 3.70 -1.41
C GLU A 188 17.04 3.41 -2.70
N ALA A 189 15.96 2.66 -2.61
CA ALA A 189 15.10 2.37 -3.75
C ALA A 189 14.31 3.60 -4.23
N GLY A 190 13.94 4.51 -3.33
CA GLY A 190 13.26 5.77 -3.59
C GLY A 190 11.84 5.65 -4.17
N PRO A 191 10.96 4.75 -3.68
CA PRO A 191 9.59 4.62 -4.18
C PRO A 191 8.76 5.86 -3.88
N TRP A 192 7.60 5.97 -4.52
CA TRP A 192 6.60 6.99 -4.18
C TRP A 192 6.10 6.85 -2.73
N ALA A 193 5.82 5.61 -2.30
CA ALA A 193 5.35 5.31 -0.95
C ALA A 193 5.73 3.89 -0.53
N PHE A 194 5.50 3.61 0.74
CA PHE A 194 5.63 2.27 1.32
C PHE A 194 4.57 2.04 2.40
N THR A 195 4.20 0.77 2.64
CA THR A 195 3.18 0.41 3.63
C THR A 195 3.79 -0.21 4.88
N ILE A 196 3.27 0.16 6.05
CA ILE A 196 3.52 -0.53 7.32
C ILE A 196 2.19 -0.82 8.01
N GLY A 197 1.97 -2.09 8.38
CA GLY A 197 0.81 -2.56 9.15
C GLY A 197 1.25 -3.29 10.41
N SER A 198 1.40 -4.63 10.35
CA SER A 198 1.68 -5.49 11.52
C SER A 198 2.83 -5.00 12.40
N ALA A 199 3.90 -4.47 11.83
CA ALA A 199 5.05 -3.99 12.57
C ALA A 199 4.72 -2.92 13.63
N PHE A 200 3.73 -2.07 13.38
CA PHE A 200 3.26 -1.10 14.37
C PHE A 200 2.51 -1.77 15.54
N PHE A 201 1.77 -2.85 15.26
CA PHE A 201 1.09 -3.64 16.30
C PHE A 201 2.07 -4.48 17.13
N GLU A 202 3.17 -4.92 16.53
CA GLU A 202 4.24 -5.70 17.15
C GLU A 202 5.24 -4.83 17.92
N GLY A 203 5.20 -3.51 17.69
CA GLY A 203 6.05 -2.56 18.42
C GLY A 203 7.47 -2.46 17.86
N ASP A 204 7.70 -2.86 16.62
CA ASP A 204 9.04 -3.01 16.01
C ASP A 204 9.85 -1.71 15.94
N PHE A 205 9.15 -0.55 15.92
CA PHE A 205 9.80 0.77 15.94
C PHE A 205 9.85 1.41 17.33
N GLY A 206 9.35 0.71 18.35
CA GLY A 206 9.41 1.09 19.77
C GLY A 206 8.48 2.24 20.16
N GLY A 207 7.78 2.07 21.26
CA GLY A 207 6.76 2.99 21.77
C GLY A 207 5.35 2.52 21.44
N ASP A 208 4.37 3.38 21.70
CA ASP A 208 2.99 3.12 21.29
C ASP A 208 2.80 3.32 19.79
N PHE A 209 1.63 2.94 19.27
CA PHE A 209 1.33 2.98 17.84
C PHE A 209 1.57 4.36 17.21
N CYS A 210 1.12 5.43 17.87
CA CYS A 210 1.27 6.80 17.36
C CYS A 210 2.73 7.28 17.40
N THR A 211 3.45 6.91 18.46
CA THR A 211 4.88 7.21 18.60
C THR A 211 5.69 6.54 17.49
N GLN A 212 5.37 5.28 17.15
CA GLN A 212 6.05 4.56 16.09
C GLN A 212 5.84 5.20 14.72
N ILE A 213 4.60 5.64 14.40
CA ILE A 213 4.30 6.36 13.16
C ILE A 213 5.19 7.60 13.03
N ASN A 214 5.25 8.42 14.07
CA ASN A 214 6.06 9.65 14.04
C ASN A 214 7.54 9.34 13.90
N LYS A 215 8.06 8.33 14.61
CA LYS A 215 9.46 7.90 14.48
C LYS A 215 9.80 7.47 13.06
N VAL A 216 8.94 6.70 12.41
CA VAL A 216 9.14 6.28 11.00
C VAL A 216 9.13 7.49 10.08
N CYS A 217 8.15 8.40 10.21
CA CYS A 217 8.10 9.61 9.40
C CYS A 217 9.34 10.50 9.60
N ASP A 218 9.76 10.72 10.86
CA ASP A 218 10.95 11.52 11.16
C ASP A 218 12.22 10.86 10.62
N TYR A 219 12.32 9.52 10.72
CA TYR A 219 13.46 8.77 10.19
C TYR A 219 13.56 8.91 8.67
N MET A 220 12.46 8.69 7.94
CA MET A 220 12.42 8.83 6.48
C MET A 220 12.81 10.23 6.04
N LYS A 221 12.28 11.26 6.71
CA LYS A 221 12.61 12.66 6.43
C LYS A 221 14.08 12.97 6.68
N ALA A 222 14.66 12.42 7.73
CA ALA A 222 16.08 12.66 8.07
C ALA A 222 17.05 11.98 7.10
N HIS A 223 16.65 10.87 6.46
CA HIS A 223 17.52 10.03 5.61
C HIS A 223 17.17 10.11 4.11
N ALA A 224 16.16 10.91 3.72
CA ALA A 224 15.72 11.03 2.32
C ALA A 224 16.79 11.58 1.34
N TYR A 225 17.93 12.06 1.84
CA TYR A 225 18.95 12.75 1.04
C TYR A 225 20.39 12.33 1.42
N ALA A 226 20.58 11.19 2.08
CA ALA A 226 21.90 10.73 2.48
C ALA A 226 22.62 9.99 1.34
#